data_0f887c92432fa732286ed4f0c0d2c5e3
#
_entry.id   0f887c92432fa732286ed4f0c0d2c5e3
#
_cell.length_a   1.000
_cell.length_b   1.000
_cell.length_c   1.000
_cell.angle_alpha   90.00
_cell.angle_beta   90.00
_cell.angle_gamma   90.00
#
_symmetry.space_group_name_H-M   'P 1'
#
loop_
_entity.id
_entity.type
_entity.pdbx_description
1 polymer ?
#
loop_
_entity_poly.entity_id
_entity_poly.type
_entity_poly.pdbx_seq_one_letter_code
_entity_poly.pdbx_strand_id
1 'polypeptide(L)'
;MSTIVETHDDHGHHGPAKGLTRWLFTTNHKDIGTLYLWFSFLMLFIGGAMAMVIRAELFEPGLQIVQPEFFNQMTTNHGLIMVFGVIMPAFVGLANWMIPMQIGAPDMALPRLNNLSFWLLPMAFGILISTLFMDAGGPNFGWTFYAPLSTTYAPDTVTFFIFSVHVMGASSILGSINIITTILNMRAPGMTLMKMPLFVWSWLITAYLLIAVMPVLAGTVTMMLMDIHFGTSFFNAAGGGDPVLFQHIFWFFGHPEVYIMILPAFGIVSHIIETFSRKPIFGYDSMVYAMTSIAILSFVVWAHHMFTVGMPLAGELFFMYSTMLIAIPTGVKVFNWVATMFKGSISFETPMLFAIAFVALFTIGGFSGLMLAIVPADFQYHDTYFVVAHFHYVLVPGALFGIIAGVYYWIPKWTGNMYDETLGKLHFWLSFFSVNLTFFPMHFVGLAGMPRRYPDYALQFADFNAMVSVGAFIFGFTQLLLLFIVIKAIRNGKKASDEVWEDNKDWGLEWTLESPPPYHSFTVQPEVK
;
A
#
# COMPACT_ATOMS: atom_id res chain seq x y z
N MET A 1 47.47 2.67 41.14
CA MET A 1 46.85 3.91 40.64
C MET A 1 47.00 3.90 39.14
N SER A 2 46.00 3.43 38.42
CA SER A 2 45.91 3.49 36.95
C SER A 2 44.81 4.51 36.61
N THR A 3 45.25 5.64 36.08
CA THR A 3 44.39 6.70 35.56
C THR A 3 43.69 6.18 34.28
N ILE A 4 42.38 6.00 34.36
CA ILE A 4 41.52 5.82 33.21
C ILE A 4 41.42 7.20 32.55
N VAL A 5 41.98 7.33 31.34
CA VAL A 5 41.74 8.48 30.47
C VAL A 5 40.38 8.21 29.79
N GLU A 6 39.36 8.93 30.25
CA GLU A 6 38.11 9.05 29.48
C GLU A 6 38.40 9.84 28.21
N THR A 7 38.50 9.18 27.08
CA THR A 7 38.42 9.86 25.78
C THR A 7 36.96 10.20 25.54
N HIS A 8 36.59 11.44 25.83
CA HIS A 8 35.39 12.04 25.26
C HIS A 8 35.57 12.11 23.75
N ASP A 9 35.03 11.14 23.03
CA ASP A 9 34.78 11.31 21.61
C ASP A 9 33.70 12.40 21.46
N ASP A 10 34.18 13.60 21.19
CA ASP A 10 33.37 14.73 20.76
C ASP A 10 32.84 14.43 19.36
N HIS A 11 31.78 13.62 19.28
CA HIS A 11 30.98 13.46 18.06
C HIS A 11 30.27 14.80 17.84
N GLY A 12 31.00 15.75 17.26
CA GLY A 12 30.46 17.03 16.87
C GLY A 12 29.12 16.83 16.15
N HIS A 13 28.08 17.46 16.67
CA HIS A 13 26.75 17.53 16.08
C HIS A 13 26.83 18.21 14.70
N HIS A 14 27.33 17.50 13.71
CA HIS A 14 27.25 17.93 12.33
C HIS A 14 25.78 17.82 11.91
N GLY A 15 25.15 18.97 11.72
CA GLY A 15 23.82 19.06 11.11
C GLY A 15 23.80 18.35 9.75
N PRO A 16 22.61 18.15 9.13
CA PRO A 16 22.49 17.41 7.90
C PRO A 16 23.42 17.96 6.80
N ALA A 17 24.01 17.07 6.01
CA ALA A 17 24.73 17.45 4.80
C ALA A 17 23.85 18.36 3.92
N LYS A 18 24.45 19.24 3.12
CA LYS A 18 23.71 20.21 2.28
C LYS A 18 23.66 19.74 0.83
N GLY A 19 22.63 20.18 0.11
CA GLY A 19 22.51 19.91 -1.33
C GLY A 19 22.19 18.47 -1.67
N LEU A 20 22.58 18.04 -2.87
CA LEU A 20 22.23 16.73 -3.42
C LEU A 20 22.84 15.56 -2.62
N THR A 21 24.03 15.77 -2.03
CA THR A 21 24.72 14.74 -1.22
C THR A 21 23.92 14.33 0.01
N ARG A 22 23.12 15.26 0.61
CA ARG A 22 22.20 14.91 1.69
C ARG A 22 21.25 13.80 1.25
N TRP A 23 20.60 13.95 0.13
CA TRP A 23 19.56 13.05 -0.33
C TRP A 23 20.11 11.69 -0.84
N LEU A 24 21.29 11.71 -1.48
CA LEU A 24 21.90 10.49 -2.01
C LEU A 24 22.45 9.57 -0.91
N PHE A 25 23.04 10.15 0.14
CA PHE A 25 23.80 9.39 1.15
C PHE A 25 23.24 9.51 2.56
N THR A 26 22.05 10.10 2.73
CA THR A 26 21.43 10.23 4.05
C THR A 26 21.23 8.87 4.70
N THR A 27 21.49 8.82 6.00
CA THR A 27 21.14 7.67 6.85
C THR A 27 20.02 8.01 7.84
N ASN A 28 19.53 9.26 7.82
CA ASN A 28 18.46 9.71 8.70
C ASN A 28 17.10 9.16 8.25
N HIS A 29 16.38 8.57 9.16
CA HIS A 29 15.09 7.94 8.90
C HIS A 29 14.03 8.89 8.32
N LYS A 30 14.05 10.18 8.71
CA LYS A 30 13.09 11.19 8.22
C LYS A 30 13.39 11.60 6.77
N ASP A 31 14.66 11.77 6.44
CA ASP A 31 15.07 12.05 5.06
C ASP A 31 14.71 10.89 4.13
N ILE A 32 15.00 9.66 4.56
CA ILE A 32 14.65 8.45 3.79
C ILE A 32 13.13 8.31 3.67
N GLY A 33 12.38 8.53 4.74
CA GLY A 33 10.92 8.56 4.71
C GLY A 33 10.38 9.61 3.73
N THR A 34 10.99 10.78 3.69
CA THR A 34 10.65 11.85 2.73
C THR A 34 10.90 11.41 1.28
N LEU A 35 12.04 10.74 1.02
CA LEU A 35 12.36 10.19 -0.31
C LEU A 35 11.31 9.16 -0.76
N TYR A 36 10.92 8.22 0.12
CA TYR A 36 9.87 7.24 -0.15
C TYR A 36 8.52 7.91 -0.47
N LEU A 37 8.11 8.92 0.32
CA LEU A 37 6.84 9.61 0.11
C LEU A 37 6.81 10.37 -1.21
N TRP A 38 7.87 11.09 -1.58
CA TRP A 38 7.93 11.79 -2.87
C TRP A 38 8.04 10.83 -4.05
N PHE A 39 8.77 9.73 -3.90
CA PHE A 39 8.82 8.67 -4.91
C PHE A 39 7.43 8.07 -5.14
N SER A 40 6.74 7.67 -4.08
CA SER A 40 5.38 7.14 -4.14
C SER A 40 4.42 8.14 -4.79
N PHE A 41 4.54 9.41 -4.43
CA PHE A 41 3.70 10.46 -4.97
C PHE A 41 3.93 10.69 -6.47
N LEU A 42 5.17 10.62 -6.94
CA LEU A 42 5.49 10.62 -8.37
C LEU A 42 4.87 9.40 -9.08
N MET A 43 5.02 8.21 -8.50
CA MET A 43 4.46 6.99 -9.06
C MET A 43 2.92 7.03 -9.11
N LEU A 44 2.25 7.70 -8.15
CA LEU A 44 0.80 7.92 -8.17
C LEU A 44 0.36 8.66 -9.45
N PHE A 45 1.10 9.67 -9.88
CA PHE A 45 0.77 10.38 -11.12
C PHE A 45 1.10 9.54 -12.36
N ILE A 46 2.19 8.78 -12.37
CA ILE A 46 2.54 7.92 -13.51
C ILE A 46 1.52 6.80 -13.65
N GLY A 47 1.26 6.02 -12.59
CA GLY A 47 0.28 4.94 -12.61
C GLY A 47 -1.15 5.44 -12.79
N GLY A 48 -1.47 6.63 -12.22
CA GLY A 48 -2.75 7.31 -12.41
C GLY A 48 -2.97 7.75 -13.85
N ALA A 49 -1.96 8.29 -14.53
CA ALA A 49 -2.05 8.64 -15.95
C ALA A 49 -2.34 7.40 -16.82
N MET A 50 -1.74 6.25 -16.52
CA MET A 50 -2.06 4.99 -17.19
C MET A 50 -3.53 4.60 -16.98
N ALA A 51 -4.07 4.77 -15.78
CA ALA A 51 -5.49 4.55 -15.52
C ALA A 51 -6.38 5.51 -16.31
N MET A 52 -5.96 6.78 -16.51
CA MET A 52 -6.70 7.72 -17.34
C MET A 52 -6.74 7.28 -18.81
N VAL A 53 -5.64 6.72 -19.34
CA VAL A 53 -5.62 6.13 -20.69
C VAL A 53 -6.59 4.95 -20.79
N ILE A 54 -6.59 4.04 -19.81
CA ILE A 54 -7.53 2.90 -19.75
C ILE A 54 -8.98 3.42 -19.77
N ARG A 55 -9.29 4.42 -18.97
CA ARG A 55 -10.65 4.95 -18.87
C ARG A 55 -11.06 5.82 -20.06
N ALA A 56 -10.10 6.45 -20.74
CA ALA A 56 -10.34 7.17 -22.00
C ALA A 56 -10.72 6.19 -23.12
N GLU A 57 -9.99 5.05 -23.24
CA GLU A 57 -10.32 4.01 -24.22
C GLU A 57 -11.69 3.39 -23.94
N LEU A 58 -12.01 3.11 -22.68
CA LEU A 58 -13.28 2.50 -22.28
C LEU A 58 -14.41 3.52 -22.08
N PHE A 59 -14.29 4.76 -22.55
CA PHE A 59 -15.35 5.76 -22.44
C PHE A 59 -16.53 5.41 -23.34
N GLU A 60 -16.26 4.95 -24.57
CA GLU A 60 -17.23 4.47 -25.54
C GLU A 60 -16.84 3.06 -26.01
N PRO A 61 -17.79 2.23 -26.47
CA PRO A 61 -17.49 0.91 -27.01
C PRO A 61 -16.76 1.01 -28.36
N GLY A 62 -15.94 0.01 -28.67
CA GLY A 62 -15.04 -0.03 -29.81
C GLY A 62 -13.63 0.46 -29.47
N LEU A 63 -12.70 0.25 -30.38
CA LEU A 63 -11.32 0.74 -30.25
C LEU A 63 -11.25 2.20 -30.69
N GLN A 64 -11.08 3.12 -29.76
CA GLN A 64 -11.20 4.55 -29.99
C GLN A 64 -9.86 5.28 -30.04
N ILE A 65 -9.01 5.09 -29.03
CA ILE A 65 -7.87 5.96 -28.74
C ILE A 65 -6.55 5.20 -28.88
N VAL A 66 -6.50 3.96 -28.36
CA VAL A 66 -5.27 3.17 -28.30
C VAL A 66 -5.44 1.78 -28.92
N GLN A 67 -4.33 1.22 -29.41
CA GLN A 67 -4.32 -0.16 -29.90
C GLN A 67 -4.39 -1.14 -28.71
N PRO A 68 -4.96 -2.37 -28.90
CA PRO A 68 -5.10 -3.37 -27.85
C PRO A 68 -3.80 -3.69 -27.12
N GLU A 69 -2.69 -3.74 -27.85
CA GLU A 69 -1.37 -4.01 -27.27
C GLU A 69 -0.95 -2.93 -26.28
N PHE A 70 -1.10 -1.65 -26.65
CA PHE A 70 -0.79 -0.53 -25.76
C PHE A 70 -1.76 -0.46 -24.56
N PHE A 71 -3.05 -0.79 -24.77
CA PHE A 71 -4.01 -0.91 -23.68
C PHE A 71 -3.57 -1.96 -22.64
N ASN A 72 -3.10 -3.13 -23.10
CA ASN A 72 -2.60 -4.19 -22.25
C ASN A 72 -1.36 -3.77 -21.47
N GLN A 73 -0.44 -3.03 -22.11
CA GLN A 73 0.71 -2.45 -21.42
C GLN A 73 0.28 -1.43 -20.35
N MET A 74 -0.68 -0.56 -20.64
CA MET A 74 -1.20 0.40 -19.66
C MET A 74 -1.87 -0.29 -18.48
N THR A 75 -2.68 -1.31 -18.73
CA THR A 75 -3.35 -2.10 -17.68
C THR A 75 -2.35 -2.82 -16.79
N THR A 76 -1.33 -3.44 -17.40
CA THR A 76 -0.29 -4.18 -16.68
C THR A 76 0.54 -3.24 -15.80
N ASN A 77 1.06 -2.16 -16.39
CA ASN A 77 1.93 -1.24 -15.68
C ASN A 77 1.17 -0.38 -14.66
N HIS A 78 -0.10 -0.02 -14.92
CA HIS A 78 -0.95 0.60 -13.90
C HIS A 78 -0.98 -0.26 -12.63
N GLY A 79 -1.30 -1.55 -12.75
CA GLY A 79 -1.37 -2.45 -11.61
C GLY A 79 -0.03 -2.57 -10.86
N LEU A 80 1.06 -2.80 -11.58
CA LEU A 80 2.41 -2.94 -11.01
C LEU A 80 2.87 -1.66 -10.29
N ILE A 81 2.68 -0.50 -10.93
CA ILE A 81 3.09 0.79 -10.36
C ILE A 81 2.23 1.14 -9.15
N MET A 82 0.90 0.93 -9.19
CA MET A 82 0.04 1.27 -8.06
C MET A 82 0.31 0.39 -6.84
N VAL A 83 0.56 -0.90 -7.02
CA VAL A 83 0.89 -1.82 -5.92
C VAL A 83 2.29 -1.55 -5.38
N PHE A 84 3.31 -1.75 -6.20
CA PHE A 84 4.71 -1.75 -5.76
C PHE A 84 5.37 -0.37 -5.76
N GLY A 85 4.86 0.59 -6.52
CA GLY A 85 5.43 1.93 -6.64
C GLY A 85 4.70 3.00 -5.81
N VAL A 86 3.40 2.80 -5.53
CA VAL A 86 2.59 3.77 -4.77
C VAL A 86 2.31 3.29 -3.36
N ILE A 87 1.51 2.24 -3.19
CA ILE A 87 0.96 1.86 -1.89
C ILE A 87 2.08 1.41 -0.94
N MET A 88 2.87 0.45 -1.35
CA MET A 88 3.94 -0.08 -0.50
C MET A 88 4.98 1.00 -0.14
N PRO A 89 5.56 1.76 -1.10
CA PRO A 89 6.54 2.79 -0.76
C PRO A 89 5.97 3.94 0.07
N ALA A 90 4.70 4.33 -0.12
CA ALA A 90 4.07 5.33 0.73
C ALA A 90 4.01 4.88 2.19
N PHE A 91 3.59 3.65 2.43
CA PHE A 91 3.56 3.10 3.79
C PHE A 91 4.96 2.95 4.38
N VAL A 92 5.96 2.52 3.59
CA VAL A 92 7.37 2.47 4.05
C VAL A 92 7.88 3.87 4.40
N GLY A 93 7.51 4.89 3.62
CA GLY A 93 7.82 6.29 3.91
C GLY A 93 7.23 6.76 5.23
N LEU A 94 5.95 6.46 5.47
CA LEU A 94 5.28 6.74 6.73
C LEU A 94 5.92 5.98 7.90
N ALA A 95 6.28 4.71 7.71
CA ALA A 95 6.98 3.90 8.71
C ALA A 95 8.33 4.48 9.09
N ASN A 96 9.15 4.85 8.10
CA ASN A 96 10.44 5.48 8.33
C ASN A 96 10.31 6.78 9.12
N TRP A 97 9.33 7.62 8.79
CA TRP A 97 9.07 8.83 9.55
C TRP A 97 8.63 8.55 10.98
N MET A 98 7.65 7.66 11.16
CA MET A 98 6.87 7.61 12.39
C MET A 98 7.32 6.55 13.38
N ILE A 99 7.79 5.37 12.93
CA ILE A 99 8.13 4.28 13.84
C ILE A 99 9.19 4.68 14.86
N PRO A 100 10.36 5.24 14.49
CA PRO A 100 11.35 5.65 15.49
C PRO A 100 10.78 6.65 16.50
N MET A 101 10.01 7.64 16.04
CA MET A 101 9.39 8.63 16.94
C MET A 101 8.34 8.01 17.86
N GLN A 102 7.56 7.06 17.38
CA GLN A 102 6.51 6.40 18.16
C GLN A 102 7.05 5.42 19.21
N ILE A 103 8.21 4.84 18.97
CA ILE A 103 8.82 3.91 19.93
C ILE A 103 9.91 4.54 20.79
N GLY A 104 10.19 5.84 20.61
CA GLY A 104 11.24 6.55 21.36
C GLY A 104 12.67 6.24 20.91
N ALA A 105 12.84 5.77 19.67
CA ALA A 105 14.16 5.49 19.09
C ALA A 105 14.76 6.75 18.42
N PRO A 106 16.09 6.94 18.45
CA PRO A 106 16.74 8.08 17.81
C PRO A 106 16.75 7.96 16.28
N ASP A 107 16.81 6.76 15.73
CA ASP A 107 16.81 6.45 14.30
C ASP A 107 16.42 4.98 14.07
N MET A 108 16.45 4.51 12.80
CA MET A 108 16.31 3.10 12.46
C MET A 108 17.58 2.32 12.86
N ALA A 109 17.42 1.02 13.15
CA ALA A 109 18.51 0.16 13.61
C ALA A 109 19.65 -0.01 12.59
N LEU A 110 19.32 -0.03 11.29
CA LEU A 110 20.24 -0.28 10.19
C LEU A 110 20.21 0.86 9.15
N PRO A 111 20.76 2.07 9.47
CA PRO A 111 20.54 3.27 8.67
C PRO A 111 21.10 3.19 7.23
N ARG A 112 22.26 2.53 7.04
CA ARG A 112 22.85 2.34 5.70
C ARG A 112 22.02 1.38 4.84
N LEU A 113 21.51 0.31 5.46
CA LEU A 113 20.61 -0.64 4.81
C LEU A 113 19.30 0.06 4.40
N ASN A 114 18.83 0.98 5.22
CA ASN A 114 17.65 1.79 4.96
C ASN A 114 17.82 2.67 3.71
N ASN A 115 18.96 3.34 3.58
CA ASN A 115 19.27 4.12 2.38
C ASN A 115 19.35 3.22 1.12
N LEU A 116 20.00 2.07 1.22
CA LEU A 116 20.09 1.11 0.10
C LEU A 116 18.69 0.62 -0.31
N SER A 117 17.84 0.26 0.65
CA SER A 117 16.48 -0.22 0.34
C SER A 117 15.68 0.81 -0.46
N PHE A 118 15.83 2.11 -0.14
CA PHE A 118 15.19 3.16 -0.94
C PHE A 118 15.75 3.22 -2.37
N TRP A 119 17.08 3.29 -2.55
CA TRP A 119 17.65 3.52 -3.87
C TRP A 119 17.46 2.37 -4.85
N LEU A 120 17.20 1.16 -4.35
CA LEU A 120 16.79 0.03 -5.19
C LEU A 120 15.44 0.28 -5.89
N LEU A 121 14.51 1.03 -5.29
CA LEU A 121 13.21 1.29 -5.90
C LEU A 121 13.26 2.16 -7.16
N PRO A 122 13.88 3.36 -7.16
CA PRO A 122 14.05 4.14 -8.38
C PRO A 122 14.76 3.36 -9.49
N MET A 123 15.74 2.51 -9.14
CA MET A 123 16.41 1.62 -10.09
C MET A 123 15.42 0.60 -10.69
N ALA A 124 14.65 -0.08 -9.86
CA ALA A 124 13.68 -1.09 -10.30
C ALA A 124 12.62 -0.49 -11.23
N PHE A 125 12.03 0.63 -10.83
CA PHE A 125 11.01 1.31 -11.63
C PHE A 125 11.59 1.99 -12.88
N GLY A 126 12.83 2.43 -12.82
CA GLY A 126 13.58 2.89 -14.00
C GLY A 126 13.70 1.79 -15.05
N ILE A 127 14.04 0.57 -14.64
CA ILE A 127 14.09 -0.61 -15.51
C ILE A 127 12.68 -0.92 -16.06
N LEU A 128 11.65 -0.97 -15.22
CA LEU A 128 10.28 -1.27 -15.64
C LEU A 128 9.77 -0.25 -16.67
N ILE A 129 9.87 1.04 -16.35
CA ILE A 129 9.35 2.11 -17.19
C ILE A 129 10.13 2.20 -18.51
N SER A 130 11.45 1.92 -18.51
CA SER A 130 12.25 1.94 -19.74
C SER A 130 11.75 0.94 -20.79
N THR A 131 11.13 -0.16 -20.38
CA THR A 131 10.57 -1.15 -21.31
C THR A 131 9.49 -0.58 -22.22
N LEU A 132 8.75 0.43 -21.76
CA LEU A 132 7.71 1.09 -22.56
C LEU A 132 8.26 1.86 -23.77
N PHE A 133 9.56 2.16 -23.78
CA PHE A 133 10.26 2.90 -24.83
C PHE A 133 11.15 2.00 -25.69
N MET A 134 11.13 0.68 -25.47
CA MET A 134 11.83 -0.30 -26.29
C MET A 134 10.95 -0.79 -27.44
N ASP A 135 11.53 -1.22 -28.54
CA ASP A 135 10.80 -1.64 -29.75
C ASP A 135 9.82 -2.79 -29.48
N ALA A 136 10.15 -3.71 -28.58
CA ALA A 136 9.28 -4.82 -28.19
C ALA A 136 8.16 -4.41 -27.21
N GLY A 137 8.15 -3.16 -26.74
CA GLY A 137 7.15 -2.65 -25.77
C GLY A 137 7.34 -3.17 -24.35
N GLY A 138 6.52 -2.66 -23.43
CA GLY A 138 6.50 -3.07 -22.04
C GLY A 138 5.71 -4.35 -21.78
N PRO A 139 5.68 -4.83 -20.51
CA PRO A 139 4.88 -5.98 -20.12
C PRO A 139 3.38 -5.73 -20.39
N ASN A 140 2.70 -6.73 -20.96
CA ASN A 140 1.34 -6.63 -21.50
C ASN A 140 0.38 -7.75 -21.00
N PHE A 141 0.83 -8.53 -20.02
CA PHE A 141 0.19 -9.76 -19.58
C PHE A 141 -0.58 -9.63 -18.26
N GLY A 142 -0.84 -8.41 -17.82
CA GLY A 142 -1.49 -8.11 -16.53
C GLY A 142 -0.51 -8.18 -15.35
N TRP A 143 -0.88 -7.53 -14.23
CA TRP A 143 -0.01 -7.42 -13.05
C TRP A 143 0.27 -8.76 -12.35
N THR A 144 -0.52 -9.80 -12.63
CA THR A 144 -0.34 -11.16 -12.11
C THR A 144 0.58 -12.02 -12.97
N PHE A 145 0.94 -11.55 -14.16
CA PHE A 145 1.89 -12.12 -15.11
C PHE A 145 1.83 -13.66 -15.23
N TYR A 146 0.62 -14.22 -15.47
CA TYR A 146 0.42 -15.65 -15.61
C TYR A 146 1.16 -16.25 -16.81
N ALA A 147 1.86 -17.38 -16.57
CA ALA A 147 2.32 -18.25 -17.65
C ALA A 147 1.10 -19.02 -18.26
N PRO A 148 1.14 -19.33 -19.57
CA PRO A 148 2.19 -19.14 -20.54
C PRO A 148 2.25 -17.75 -21.19
N LEU A 149 1.31 -16.83 -20.90
CA LEU A 149 1.25 -15.50 -21.50
C LEU A 149 2.53 -14.68 -21.20
N SER A 150 3.04 -14.79 -19.96
CA SER A 150 4.26 -14.09 -19.52
C SER A 150 5.56 -14.83 -19.79
N THR A 151 5.50 -16.01 -20.43
CA THR A 151 6.68 -16.80 -20.82
C THR A 151 6.73 -16.97 -22.33
N THR A 152 5.90 -17.86 -22.89
CA THR A 152 5.92 -18.20 -24.33
C THR A 152 5.45 -17.05 -25.23
N TYR A 153 4.52 -16.22 -24.76
CA TYR A 153 3.92 -15.13 -25.55
C TYR A 153 4.33 -13.74 -25.07
N ALA A 154 5.31 -13.68 -24.17
CA ALA A 154 5.78 -12.41 -23.63
C ALA A 154 6.62 -11.64 -24.65
N PRO A 155 6.65 -10.28 -24.60
CA PRO A 155 7.59 -9.49 -25.36
C PRO A 155 9.03 -9.75 -24.89
N ASP A 156 10.03 -9.52 -25.76
CA ASP A 156 11.46 -9.72 -25.43
C ASP A 156 11.92 -8.91 -24.22
N THR A 157 11.19 -7.86 -23.87
CA THR A 157 11.46 -7.04 -22.68
C THR A 157 11.05 -7.70 -21.35
N VAL A 158 10.45 -8.88 -21.38
CA VAL A 158 10.02 -9.62 -20.15
C VAL A 158 11.20 -9.86 -19.19
N THR A 159 12.40 -10.03 -19.70
CA THR A 159 13.61 -10.19 -18.86
C THR A 159 13.88 -8.95 -17.99
N PHE A 160 13.71 -7.75 -18.55
CA PHE A 160 13.83 -6.50 -17.80
C PHE A 160 12.72 -6.37 -16.72
N PHE A 161 11.50 -6.78 -17.06
CA PHE A 161 10.41 -6.87 -16.08
C PHE A 161 10.77 -7.81 -14.92
N ILE A 162 11.30 -9.01 -15.20
CA ILE A 162 11.71 -9.98 -14.16
C ILE A 162 12.80 -9.38 -13.26
N PHE A 163 13.82 -8.73 -13.82
CA PHE A 163 14.87 -8.06 -13.04
C PHE A 163 14.30 -6.92 -12.20
N SER A 164 13.38 -6.13 -12.73
CA SER A 164 12.70 -5.08 -11.98
C SER A 164 12.00 -5.65 -10.73
N VAL A 165 11.24 -6.74 -10.87
CA VAL A 165 10.55 -7.41 -9.77
C VAL A 165 11.53 -7.97 -8.73
N HIS A 166 12.67 -8.55 -9.14
CA HIS A 166 13.71 -9.00 -8.21
C HIS A 166 14.27 -7.85 -7.37
N VAL A 167 14.57 -6.71 -8.01
CA VAL A 167 15.11 -5.54 -7.31
C VAL A 167 14.08 -4.93 -6.35
N MET A 168 12.79 -4.88 -6.74
CA MET A 168 11.70 -4.47 -5.84
C MET A 168 11.62 -5.39 -4.62
N GLY A 169 11.69 -6.71 -4.84
CA GLY A 169 11.68 -7.71 -3.77
C GLY A 169 12.85 -7.57 -2.80
N ALA A 170 14.05 -7.35 -3.32
CA ALA A 170 15.24 -7.10 -2.50
C ALA A 170 15.06 -5.84 -1.63
N SER A 171 14.57 -4.73 -2.21
CA SER A 171 14.24 -3.51 -1.47
C SER A 171 13.31 -3.80 -0.29
N SER A 172 12.21 -4.52 -0.54
CA SER A 172 11.20 -4.84 0.47
C SER A 172 11.74 -5.70 1.61
N ILE A 173 12.56 -6.72 1.31
CA ILE A 173 13.20 -7.58 2.32
C ILE A 173 14.15 -6.75 3.21
N LEU A 174 15.00 -5.90 2.62
CA LEU A 174 15.95 -5.08 3.35
C LEU A 174 15.23 -4.09 4.29
N GLY A 175 14.17 -3.43 3.80
CA GLY A 175 13.32 -2.55 4.61
C GLY A 175 12.65 -3.29 5.76
N SER A 176 12.15 -4.49 5.51
CA SER A 176 11.47 -5.32 6.53
C SER A 176 12.42 -5.78 7.64
N ILE A 177 13.63 -6.22 7.30
CA ILE A 177 14.66 -6.57 8.28
C ILE A 177 14.95 -5.36 9.19
N ASN A 178 15.08 -4.18 8.59
CA ASN A 178 15.36 -2.96 9.34
C ASN A 178 14.20 -2.59 10.28
N ILE A 179 12.96 -2.62 9.81
CA ILE A 179 11.77 -2.32 10.62
C ILE A 179 11.64 -3.30 11.80
N ILE A 180 11.76 -4.61 11.57
CA ILE A 180 11.69 -5.61 12.65
C ILE A 180 12.79 -5.36 13.68
N THR A 181 14.04 -5.18 13.23
CA THR A 181 15.18 -4.96 14.11
C THR A 181 14.97 -3.68 14.95
N THR A 182 14.50 -2.62 14.34
CA THR A 182 14.21 -1.35 15.01
C THR A 182 13.14 -1.53 16.09
N ILE A 183 11.99 -2.10 15.72
CA ILE A 183 10.87 -2.25 16.66
C ILE A 183 11.23 -3.20 17.81
N LEU A 184 11.91 -4.30 17.55
CA LEU A 184 12.20 -5.28 18.61
C LEU A 184 13.31 -4.82 19.55
N ASN A 185 14.31 -4.05 19.08
CA ASN A 185 15.51 -3.77 19.86
C ASN A 185 15.63 -2.31 20.33
N MET A 186 14.88 -1.37 19.76
CA MET A 186 15.11 0.06 20.03
C MET A 186 13.94 0.76 20.71
N ARG A 187 12.96 0.02 21.23
CA ARG A 187 11.85 0.61 21.98
C ARG A 187 12.37 1.30 23.25
N ALA A 188 11.71 2.40 23.60
CA ALA A 188 11.95 3.12 24.84
C ALA A 188 11.82 2.20 26.06
N PRO A 189 12.65 2.39 27.12
CA PRO A 189 12.49 1.70 28.39
C PRO A 189 11.04 1.77 28.89
N GLY A 190 10.51 0.65 29.37
CA GLY A 190 9.12 0.54 29.82
C GLY A 190 8.09 0.28 28.71
N MET A 191 8.41 0.49 27.41
CA MET A 191 7.53 0.15 26.30
C MET A 191 7.57 -1.35 25.99
N THR A 192 6.69 -2.11 26.61
CA THR A 192 6.46 -3.53 26.25
C THR A 192 5.76 -3.61 24.90
N LEU A 193 5.69 -4.82 24.31
CA LEU A 193 4.99 -5.01 23.03
C LEU A 193 3.53 -4.54 23.09
N MET A 194 2.81 -4.87 24.17
CA MET A 194 1.40 -4.49 24.35
C MET A 194 1.19 -3.02 24.79
N LYS A 195 2.25 -2.21 24.84
CA LYS A 195 2.19 -0.75 24.98
C LYS A 195 2.55 -0.02 23.69
N MET A 196 2.89 -0.76 22.60
CA MET A 196 3.23 -0.15 21.32
C MET A 196 1.98 0.46 20.65
N PRO A 197 2.13 1.61 19.97
CA PRO A 197 1.08 2.15 19.11
C PRO A 197 0.61 1.14 18.04
N LEU A 198 -0.68 1.18 17.67
CA LEU A 198 -1.25 0.23 16.70
C LEU A 198 -0.61 0.36 15.30
N PHE A 199 -0.11 1.52 14.92
CA PHE A 199 0.66 1.68 13.69
C PHE A 199 1.97 0.90 13.73
N VAL A 200 2.66 0.90 14.87
CA VAL A 200 3.89 0.09 15.07
C VAL A 200 3.58 -1.40 15.01
N TRP A 201 2.49 -1.85 15.63
CA TRP A 201 2.02 -3.24 15.51
C TRP A 201 1.68 -3.64 14.08
N SER A 202 0.95 -2.78 13.37
CA SER A 202 0.59 -3.06 11.97
C SER A 202 1.84 -3.25 11.10
N TRP A 203 2.88 -2.45 11.35
CA TRP A 203 4.15 -2.57 10.63
C TRP A 203 5.00 -3.77 11.05
N LEU A 204 5.02 -4.13 12.33
CA LEU A 204 5.73 -5.32 12.78
C LEU A 204 5.16 -6.57 12.07
N ILE A 205 3.85 -6.68 12.02
CA ILE A 205 3.15 -7.79 11.35
C ILE A 205 3.39 -7.75 9.84
N THR A 206 3.26 -6.58 9.22
CA THR A 206 3.52 -6.39 7.78
C THR A 206 4.95 -6.76 7.39
N ALA A 207 5.94 -6.39 8.21
CA ALA A 207 7.34 -6.72 7.95
C ALA A 207 7.62 -8.23 8.04
N TYR A 208 6.97 -8.94 8.95
CA TYR A 208 7.04 -10.41 8.99
C TYR A 208 6.40 -11.04 7.75
N LEU A 209 5.25 -10.55 7.30
CA LEU A 209 4.63 -11.03 6.06
C LEU A 209 5.57 -10.83 4.86
N LEU A 210 6.16 -9.64 4.71
CA LEU A 210 7.10 -9.33 3.62
C LEU A 210 8.29 -10.29 3.57
N ILE A 211 8.92 -10.56 4.72
CA ILE A 211 10.05 -11.52 4.78
C ILE A 211 9.60 -12.92 4.39
N ALA A 212 8.39 -13.32 4.75
CA ALA A 212 7.87 -14.64 4.44
C ALA A 212 7.54 -14.83 2.95
N VAL A 213 6.94 -13.81 2.30
CA VAL A 213 6.36 -13.99 0.95
C VAL A 213 7.23 -13.46 -0.20
N MET A 214 8.10 -12.47 0.04
CA MET A 214 8.95 -11.92 -1.04
C MET A 214 9.92 -12.96 -1.63
N PRO A 215 10.52 -13.89 -0.86
CA PRO A 215 11.29 -14.99 -1.44
C PRO A 215 10.47 -15.92 -2.34
N VAL A 216 9.18 -16.09 -2.05
CA VAL A 216 8.28 -16.90 -2.89
C VAL A 216 8.05 -16.21 -4.25
N LEU A 217 7.80 -14.89 -4.25
CA LEU A 217 7.72 -14.11 -5.49
C LEU A 217 9.02 -14.18 -6.27
N ALA A 218 10.17 -13.98 -5.61
CA ALA A 218 11.48 -14.08 -6.25
C ALA A 218 11.71 -15.46 -6.88
N GLY A 219 11.33 -16.53 -6.18
CA GLY A 219 11.35 -17.90 -6.71
C GLY A 219 10.47 -18.07 -7.95
N THR A 220 9.25 -17.53 -7.92
CA THR A 220 8.32 -17.59 -9.05
C THR A 220 8.90 -16.95 -10.32
N VAL A 221 9.41 -15.72 -10.20
CA VAL A 221 9.98 -15.01 -11.37
C VAL A 221 11.34 -15.57 -11.77
N THR A 222 12.09 -16.24 -10.87
CA THR A 222 13.29 -17.00 -11.21
C THR A 222 12.92 -18.23 -12.05
N MET A 223 11.87 -18.98 -11.68
CA MET A 223 11.39 -20.12 -12.48
C MET A 223 10.93 -19.67 -13.87
N MET A 224 10.28 -18.49 -13.99
CA MET A 224 9.97 -17.89 -15.30
C MET A 224 11.24 -17.61 -16.11
N LEU A 225 12.25 -17.00 -15.49
CA LEU A 225 13.53 -16.70 -16.15
C LEU A 225 14.20 -17.97 -16.67
N MET A 226 14.14 -19.05 -15.89
CA MET A 226 14.68 -20.35 -16.27
C MET A 226 13.92 -20.97 -17.45
N ASP A 227 12.58 -20.88 -17.46
CA ASP A 227 11.76 -21.37 -18.59
C ASP A 227 12.06 -20.59 -19.87
N ILE A 228 12.26 -19.27 -19.79
CA ILE A 228 12.52 -18.41 -20.95
C ILE A 228 13.92 -18.62 -21.53
N HIS A 229 14.96 -18.71 -20.68
CA HIS A 229 16.35 -18.62 -21.13
C HIS A 229 17.14 -19.94 -21.04
N PHE A 230 16.70 -20.90 -20.22
CA PHE A 230 17.46 -22.12 -19.94
C PHE A 230 16.75 -23.40 -20.37
N GLY A 231 15.59 -23.28 -21.03
CA GLY A 231 14.84 -24.42 -21.57
C GLY A 231 14.26 -25.34 -20.50
N THR A 232 14.03 -24.86 -19.29
CA THR A 232 13.24 -25.57 -18.29
C THR A 232 11.75 -25.52 -18.67
N SER A 233 10.93 -26.31 -18.01
CA SER A 233 9.51 -26.44 -18.31
C SER A 233 8.67 -26.41 -17.04
N PHE A 234 8.99 -25.55 -16.09
CA PHE A 234 8.21 -25.44 -14.85
C PHE A 234 6.73 -25.15 -15.13
N PHE A 235 6.47 -24.25 -16.08
CA PHE A 235 5.13 -23.76 -16.41
C PHE A 235 4.67 -24.12 -17.82
N ASN A 236 5.44 -24.90 -18.56
CA ASN A 236 5.13 -25.34 -19.92
C ASN A 236 4.59 -26.78 -19.90
N ALA A 237 3.30 -26.95 -20.19
CA ALA A 237 2.63 -28.24 -20.21
C ALA A 237 3.21 -29.22 -21.24
N ALA A 238 3.66 -28.73 -22.40
CA ALA A 238 4.29 -29.55 -23.42
C ALA A 238 5.61 -30.20 -22.95
N GLY A 239 6.30 -29.59 -22.01
CA GLY A 239 7.53 -30.12 -21.40
C GLY A 239 7.30 -30.87 -20.08
N GLY A 240 6.03 -31.09 -19.68
CA GLY A 240 5.67 -31.76 -18.42
C GLY A 240 5.47 -30.84 -17.22
N GLY A 241 5.50 -29.53 -17.43
CA GLY A 241 5.17 -28.55 -16.41
C GLY A 241 3.68 -28.24 -16.32
N ASP A 242 3.33 -27.24 -15.46
CA ASP A 242 1.92 -26.88 -15.25
C ASP A 242 1.76 -25.36 -15.06
N PRO A 243 1.00 -24.66 -15.94
CA PRO A 243 0.67 -23.25 -15.75
C PRO A 243 -0.13 -22.96 -14.45
N VAL A 244 -0.89 -23.93 -13.95
CA VAL A 244 -1.63 -23.80 -12.69
C VAL A 244 -0.67 -23.77 -11.49
N LEU A 245 0.48 -24.46 -11.59
CA LEU A 245 1.55 -24.35 -10.59
C LEU A 245 2.04 -22.91 -10.44
N PHE A 246 2.19 -22.17 -11.56
CA PHE A 246 2.52 -20.75 -11.53
C PHE A 246 1.52 -19.97 -10.66
N GLN A 247 0.22 -20.18 -10.90
CA GLN A 247 -0.83 -19.48 -10.17
C GLN A 247 -0.81 -19.78 -8.67
N HIS A 248 -0.58 -21.04 -8.27
CA HIS A 248 -0.47 -21.42 -6.86
C HIS A 248 0.70 -20.72 -6.18
N ILE A 249 1.89 -20.75 -6.78
CA ILE A 249 3.09 -20.13 -6.19
C ILE A 249 2.92 -18.60 -6.16
N PHE A 250 2.43 -18.00 -7.24
CA PHE A 250 2.19 -16.56 -7.30
C PHE A 250 1.18 -16.12 -6.23
N TRP A 251 0.04 -16.80 -6.07
CA TRP A 251 -0.98 -16.40 -5.12
C TRP A 251 -0.65 -16.74 -3.66
N PHE A 252 0.23 -17.69 -3.41
CA PHE A 252 0.80 -17.88 -2.09
C PHE A 252 1.60 -16.65 -1.62
N PHE A 253 2.23 -15.92 -2.54
CA PHE A 253 2.70 -14.56 -2.32
C PHE A 253 1.54 -13.55 -2.37
N GLY A 254 0.73 -13.60 -3.40
CA GLY A 254 -0.18 -12.51 -3.80
C GLY A 254 -1.30 -12.22 -2.80
N HIS A 255 -1.81 -13.21 -2.08
CA HIS A 255 -2.83 -12.94 -1.08
C HIS A 255 -2.26 -12.31 0.20
N PRO A 256 -1.18 -12.81 0.82
CA PRO A 256 -0.52 -12.04 1.88
C PRO A 256 -0.10 -10.62 1.45
N GLU A 257 0.26 -10.41 0.18
CA GLU A 257 0.59 -9.09 -0.36
C GLU A 257 -0.57 -8.10 -0.23
N VAL A 258 -1.83 -8.52 -0.49
CA VAL A 258 -2.98 -7.61 -0.33
C VAL A 258 -3.18 -7.21 1.14
N TYR A 259 -2.81 -8.06 2.10
CA TYR A 259 -2.81 -7.70 3.53
C TYR A 259 -1.61 -6.84 3.92
N ILE A 260 -0.45 -7.03 3.29
CA ILE A 260 0.69 -6.10 3.40
C ILE A 260 0.26 -4.68 2.99
N MET A 261 -0.54 -4.57 1.93
CA MET A 261 -1.05 -3.29 1.43
C MET A 261 -2.10 -2.63 2.33
N ILE A 262 -2.79 -3.34 3.21
CA ILE A 262 -3.88 -2.75 4.00
C ILE A 262 -3.56 -2.62 5.49
N LEU A 263 -2.77 -3.51 6.08
CA LEU A 263 -2.49 -3.51 7.51
C LEU A 263 -1.93 -2.18 8.03
N PRO A 264 -0.97 -1.50 7.35
CA PRO A 264 -0.49 -0.20 7.80
C PRO A 264 -1.60 0.86 7.84
N ALA A 265 -2.55 0.85 6.88
CA ALA A 265 -3.70 1.74 6.90
C ALA A 265 -4.59 1.50 8.13
N PHE A 266 -4.75 0.24 8.56
CA PHE A 266 -5.47 -0.07 9.79
C PHE A 266 -4.84 0.58 11.03
N GLY A 267 -3.50 0.62 11.07
CA GLY A 267 -2.77 1.32 12.12
C GLY A 267 -3.02 2.83 12.09
N ILE A 268 -2.86 3.45 10.92
CA ILE A 268 -3.06 4.91 10.72
C ILE A 268 -4.47 5.32 11.11
N VAL A 269 -5.48 4.64 10.57
CA VAL A 269 -6.89 4.95 10.82
C VAL A 269 -7.23 4.79 12.30
N SER A 270 -6.64 3.82 13.00
CA SER A 270 -6.82 3.66 14.44
C SER A 270 -6.33 4.88 15.21
N HIS A 271 -5.14 5.41 14.91
CA HIS A 271 -4.61 6.64 15.53
C HIS A 271 -5.49 7.87 15.26
N ILE A 272 -5.96 8.02 14.02
CA ILE A 272 -6.79 9.16 13.62
C ILE A 272 -8.15 9.11 14.33
N ILE A 273 -8.80 7.95 14.34
CA ILE A 273 -10.10 7.79 15.00
C ILE A 273 -9.98 8.05 16.51
N GLU A 274 -8.94 7.56 17.16
CA GLU A 274 -8.65 7.80 18.56
C GLU A 274 -8.50 9.30 18.85
N THR A 275 -7.64 9.97 18.11
CA THR A 275 -7.35 11.39 18.24
C THR A 275 -8.61 12.25 18.07
N PHE A 276 -9.33 12.09 16.96
CA PHE A 276 -10.46 12.95 16.62
C PHE A 276 -11.78 12.53 17.25
N SER A 277 -11.82 11.37 17.92
CA SER A 277 -12.93 11.00 18.81
C SER A 277 -12.69 11.43 20.26
N ARG A 278 -11.48 11.90 20.59
CA ARG A 278 -11.00 12.25 21.93
C ARG A 278 -11.28 11.12 22.92
N LYS A 279 -10.94 9.91 22.51
CA LYS A 279 -11.27 8.69 23.25
C LYS A 279 -10.26 7.59 22.91
N PRO A 280 -9.73 6.84 23.92
CA PRO A 280 -8.84 5.75 23.63
C PRO A 280 -9.50 4.70 22.73
N ILE A 281 -8.67 4.06 21.89
CA ILE A 281 -9.14 3.02 20.97
C ILE A 281 -9.86 1.91 21.75
N PHE A 282 -11.07 1.60 21.34
CA PHE A 282 -11.82 0.51 21.95
C PHE A 282 -11.16 -0.84 21.60
N GLY A 283 -10.89 -1.66 22.63
CA GLY A 283 -10.41 -3.00 22.43
C GLY A 283 -9.01 -3.09 21.81
N TYR A 284 -8.04 -2.35 22.33
CA TYR A 284 -6.66 -2.35 21.85
C TYR A 284 -6.10 -3.77 21.65
N ASP A 285 -6.22 -4.65 22.65
CA ASP A 285 -5.73 -6.04 22.58
C ASP A 285 -6.40 -6.81 21.44
N SER A 286 -7.72 -6.66 21.29
CA SER A 286 -8.46 -7.31 20.20
C SER A 286 -8.08 -6.76 18.83
N MET A 287 -7.66 -5.47 18.71
CA MET A 287 -7.12 -4.92 17.48
C MET A 287 -5.78 -5.57 17.10
N VAL A 288 -4.89 -5.80 18.07
CA VAL A 288 -3.60 -6.50 17.87
C VAL A 288 -3.85 -7.94 17.44
N TYR A 289 -4.70 -8.67 18.20
CA TYR A 289 -5.01 -10.07 17.88
C TYR A 289 -5.73 -10.22 16.54
N ALA A 290 -6.60 -9.28 16.18
CA ALA A 290 -7.28 -9.29 14.88
C ALA A 290 -6.27 -9.12 13.72
N MET A 291 -5.33 -8.18 13.81
CA MET A 291 -4.29 -8.01 12.79
C MET A 291 -3.40 -9.25 12.67
N THR A 292 -3.01 -9.83 13.78
CA THR A 292 -2.20 -11.07 13.82
C THR A 292 -2.97 -12.25 13.20
N SER A 293 -4.25 -12.39 13.53
CA SER A 293 -5.11 -13.44 12.97
C SER A 293 -5.28 -13.29 11.45
N ILE A 294 -5.49 -12.07 10.95
CA ILE A 294 -5.54 -11.78 9.51
C ILE A 294 -4.24 -12.22 8.84
N ALA A 295 -3.09 -11.86 9.41
CA ALA A 295 -1.79 -12.22 8.86
C ALA A 295 -1.58 -13.73 8.79
N ILE A 296 -1.92 -14.47 9.85
CA ILE A 296 -1.79 -15.94 9.87
C ILE A 296 -2.75 -16.58 8.85
N LEU A 297 -4.01 -16.16 8.83
CA LEU A 297 -5.01 -16.70 7.89
C LEU A 297 -4.65 -16.41 6.44
N SER A 298 -3.94 -15.31 6.16
CA SER A 298 -3.55 -14.94 4.80
C SER A 298 -2.75 -16.00 4.06
N PHE A 299 -2.07 -16.91 4.77
CA PHE A 299 -1.29 -18.00 4.18
C PHE A 299 -2.10 -19.25 3.80
N VAL A 300 -3.37 -19.32 4.16
CA VAL A 300 -4.20 -20.53 3.94
C VAL A 300 -5.44 -20.24 3.09
N VAL A 301 -5.46 -19.13 2.35
CA VAL A 301 -6.63 -18.67 1.59
C VAL A 301 -6.36 -18.36 0.12
N TRP A 302 -5.11 -18.41 -0.35
CA TRP A 302 -4.66 -17.87 -1.64
C TRP A 302 -5.43 -18.40 -2.86
N ALA A 303 -5.92 -19.65 -2.84
CA ALA A 303 -6.51 -20.23 -4.03
C ALA A 303 -7.97 -19.81 -4.29
N HIS A 304 -8.53 -18.89 -3.49
CA HIS A 304 -9.76 -18.20 -3.88
C HIS A 304 -9.57 -17.32 -5.15
N HIS A 305 -8.33 -17.00 -5.50
CA HIS A 305 -8.02 -16.39 -6.80
C HIS A 305 -8.04 -17.37 -7.96
N MET A 306 -8.33 -18.66 -7.71
CA MET A 306 -8.16 -19.77 -8.66
C MET A 306 -9.38 -20.69 -8.71
N PHE A 307 -10.57 -20.25 -8.31
CA PHE A 307 -11.76 -21.12 -8.27
C PHE A 307 -12.18 -21.65 -9.65
N THR A 308 -11.82 -20.98 -10.75
CA THR A 308 -12.17 -21.37 -12.11
C THR A 308 -11.07 -22.13 -12.86
N VAL A 309 -9.96 -22.51 -12.20
CA VAL A 309 -8.86 -23.25 -12.86
C VAL A 309 -9.07 -24.77 -12.91
N GLY A 310 -10.16 -25.28 -12.33
CA GLY A 310 -10.48 -26.72 -12.29
C GLY A 310 -9.92 -27.44 -11.06
N MET A 311 -9.91 -26.79 -9.91
CA MET A 311 -9.54 -27.41 -8.64
C MET A 311 -10.54 -28.52 -8.27
N PRO A 312 -10.08 -29.58 -7.53
CA PRO A 312 -10.99 -30.55 -6.93
C PRO A 312 -11.96 -29.87 -5.94
N LEU A 313 -13.21 -30.33 -5.89
CA LEU A 313 -14.26 -29.79 -5.00
C LEU A 313 -13.81 -29.65 -3.54
N ALA A 314 -13.02 -30.59 -3.02
CA ALA A 314 -12.49 -30.51 -1.66
C ALA A 314 -11.56 -29.29 -1.47
N GLY A 315 -10.77 -28.95 -2.50
CA GLY A 315 -9.93 -27.76 -2.51
C GLY A 315 -10.75 -26.47 -2.56
N GLU A 316 -11.76 -26.42 -3.45
CA GLU A 316 -12.68 -25.27 -3.54
C GLU A 316 -13.38 -25.00 -2.20
N LEU A 317 -13.94 -26.04 -1.57
CA LEU A 317 -14.59 -25.92 -0.26
C LEU A 317 -13.61 -25.48 0.85
N PHE A 318 -12.39 -26.04 0.87
CA PHE A 318 -11.38 -25.62 1.84
C PHE A 318 -11.06 -24.13 1.70
N PHE A 319 -10.73 -23.66 0.49
CA PHE A 319 -10.37 -22.26 0.27
C PHE A 319 -11.57 -21.31 0.41
N MET A 320 -12.79 -21.74 0.11
CA MET A 320 -14.00 -20.99 0.38
C MET A 320 -14.15 -20.71 1.90
N TYR A 321 -14.16 -21.77 2.72
CA TYR A 321 -14.36 -21.61 4.15
C TYR A 321 -13.19 -20.90 4.84
N SER A 322 -11.95 -21.21 4.50
CA SER A 322 -10.79 -20.53 5.06
C SER A 322 -10.78 -19.02 4.72
N THR A 323 -11.19 -18.66 3.50
CA THR A 323 -11.31 -17.26 3.09
C THR A 323 -12.40 -16.54 3.89
N MET A 324 -13.56 -17.15 4.08
CA MET A 324 -14.65 -16.57 4.85
C MET A 324 -14.27 -16.31 6.32
N LEU A 325 -13.37 -17.11 6.89
CA LEU A 325 -12.89 -16.91 8.27
C LEU A 325 -12.18 -15.57 8.47
N ILE A 326 -11.56 -14.98 7.44
CA ILE A 326 -10.89 -13.66 7.54
C ILE A 326 -11.90 -12.54 7.82
N ALA A 327 -13.16 -12.72 7.46
CA ALA A 327 -14.21 -11.74 7.77
C ALA A 327 -14.40 -11.53 9.28
N ILE A 328 -14.11 -12.53 10.11
CA ILE A 328 -14.29 -12.45 11.57
C ILE A 328 -13.31 -11.44 12.20
N PRO A 329 -11.98 -11.59 12.10
CA PRO A 329 -11.05 -10.61 12.66
C PRO A 329 -11.16 -9.24 11.99
N THR A 330 -11.51 -9.17 10.71
CA THR A 330 -11.76 -7.91 10.01
C THR A 330 -12.98 -7.20 10.58
N GLY A 331 -14.06 -7.93 10.84
CA GLY A 331 -15.27 -7.41 11.49
C GLY A 331 -14.98 -6.88 12.90
N VAL A 332 -14.16 -7.56 13.69
CA VAL A 332 -13.72 -7.07 15.01
C VAL A 332 -13.08 -5.69 14.89
N LYS A 333 -12.24 -5.46 13.89
CA LYS A 333 -11.62 -4.15 13.68
C LYS A 333 -12.63 -3.05 13.35
N VAL A 334 -13.54 -3.33 12.41
CA VAL A 334 -14.59 -2.39 12.02
C VAL A 334 -15.47 -2.03 13.23
N PHE A 335 -15.92 -3.00 14.01
CA PHE A 335 -16.70 -2.76 15.22
C PHE A 335 -15.92 -1.96 16.27
N ASN A 336 -14.63 -2.21 16.45
CA ASN A 336 -13.80 -1.47 17.39
C ASN A 336 -13.62 0.00 16.98
N TRP A 337 -13.47 0.30 15.70
CA TRP A 337 -13.44 1.69 15.20
C TRP A 337 -14.78 2.39 15.43
N VAL A 338 -15.90 1.73 15.11
CA VAL A 338 -17.25 2.28 15.37
C VAL A 338 -17.48 2.48 16.88
N ALA A 339 -17.08 1.52 17.72
CA ALA A 339 -17.20 1.62 19.18
C ALA A 339 -16.30 2.74 19.76
N THR A 340 -15.14 3.01 19.16
CA THR A 340 -14.30 4.15 19.54
C THR A 340 -15.00 5.48 19.25
N MET A 341 -15.60 5.61 18.07
CA MET A 341 -16.37 6.81 17.69
C MET A 341 -17.66 6.96 18.51
N PHE A 342 -18.29 5.86 18.92
CA PHE A 342 -19.54 5.89 19.67
C PHE A 342 -19.38 6.61 21.00
N LYS A 343 -20.21 7.65 21.24
CA LYS A 343 -20.12 8.56 22.39
C LYS A 343 -18.77 9.28 22.54
N GLY A 344 -17.97 9.38 21.49
CA GLY A 344 -16.79 10.23 21.44
C GLY A 344 -17.14 11.69 21.17
N SER A 345 -16.26 12.60 21.55
CA SER A 345 -16.34 14.02 21.18
C SER A 345 -15.71 14.23 19.80
N ILE A 346 -16.44 13.82 18.75
CA ILE A 346 -15.89 13.75 17.39
C ILE A 346 -15.72 15.15 16.80
N SER A 347 -14.56 15.41 16.23
CA SER A 347 -14.30 16.55 15.37
C SER A 347 -14.01 16.08 13.93
N PHE A 348 -14.45 16.87 12.94
CA PHE A 348 -14.45 16.49 11.53
C PHE A 348 -13.39 17.24 10.73
N GLU A 349 -12.16 17.18 11.18
CA GLU A 349 -11.00 17.62 10.41
C GLU A 349 -10.76 16.66 9.24
N THR A 350 -10.02 17.14 8.24
CA THR A 350 -9.76 16.39 7.00
C THR A 350 -9.26 14.95 7.24
N PRO A 351 -8.29 14.66 8.15
CA PRO A 351 -7.87 13.29 8.42
C PRO A 351 -9.01 12.40 8.89
N MET A 352 -9.88 12.91 9.78
CA MET A 352 -11.01 12.15 10.32
C MET A 352 -12.06 11.84 9.26
N LEU A 353 -12.32 12.77 8.34
CA LEU A 353 -13.23 12.53 7.22
C LEU A 353 -12.75 11.36 6.35
N PHE A 354 -11.45 11.33 6.02
CA PHE A 354 -10.85 10.20 5.28
C PHE A 354 -10.89 8.90 6.10
N ALA A 355 -10.68 8.95 7.42
CA ALA A 355 -10.75 7.77 8.28
C ALA A 355 -12.18 7.21 8.36
N ILE A 356 -13.21 8.05 8.48
CA ILE A 356 -14.61 7.62 8.47
C ILE A 356 -14.97 7.02 7.10
N ALA A 357 -14.57 7.67 6.01
CA ALA A 357 -14.77 7.15 4.66
C ALA A 357 -14.06 5.80 4.47
N PHE A 358 -12.83 5.67 4.98
CA PHE A 358 -12.12 4.39 5.01
C PHE A 358 -12.98 3.30 5.68
N VAL A 359 -13.46 3.52 6.89
CA VAL A 359 -14.25 2.51 7.63
C VAL A 359 -15.50 2.11 6.83
N ALA A 360 -16.23 3.09 6.30
CA ALA A 360 -17.47 2.83 5.55
C ALA A 360 -17.22 2.12 4.23
N LEU A 361 -16.31 2.64 3.39
CA LEU A 361 -16.09 2.14 2.03
C LEU A 361 -15.26 0.86 2.01
N PHE A 362 -14.29 0.71 2.91
CA PHE A 362 -13.58 -0.54 3.12
C PHE A 362 -14.53 -1.67 3.54
N THR A 363 -15.56 -1.37 4.36
CA THR A 363 -16.59 -2.35 4.73
C THR A 363 -17.41 -2.79 3.53
N ILE A 364 -17.79 -1.87 2.62
CA ILE A 364 -18.45 -2.22 1.34
C ILE A 364 -17.53 -3.12 0.50
N GLY A 365 -16.24 -2.79 0.40
CA GLY A 365 -15.24 -3.63 -0.26
C GLY A 365 -15.11 -5.02 0.39
N GLY A 366 -15.21 -5.10 1.72
CA GLY A 366 -15.24 -6.36 2.46
C GLY A 366 -16.46 -7.23 2.14
N PHE A 367 -17.63 -6.62 2.01
CA PHE A 367 -18.84 -7.36 1.61
C PHE A 367 -18.75 -7.92 0.20
N SER A 368 -18.26 -7.16 -0.78
CA SER A 368 -18.02 -7.68 -2.12
C SER A 368 -16.95 -8.77 -2.12
N GLY A 369 -15.92 -8.66 -1.26
CA GLY A 369 -14.93 -9.72 -1.06
C GLY A 369 -15.53 -11.00 -0.49
N LEU A 370 -16.47 -10.89 0.45
CA LEU A 370 -17.19 -12.03 0.99
C LEU A 370 -18.02 -12.74 -0.09
N MET A 371 -18.63 -11.97 -1.01
CA MET A 371 -19.34 -12.56 -2.18
C MET A 371 -18.38 -13.33 -3.10
N LEU A 372 -17.19 -12.78 -3.37
CA LEU A 372 -16.15 -13.44 -4.17
C LEU A 372 -15.54 -14.67 -3.47
N ALA A 373 -15.58 -14.72 -2.14
CA ALA A 373 -15.11 -15.88 -1.37
C ALA A 373 -16.01 -17.13 -1.57
N ILE A 374 -17.25 -16.94 -2.00
CA ILE A 374 -18.23 -18.01 -2.14
C ILE A 374 -18.12 -18.61 -3.56
N VAL A 375 -17.63 -19.85 -3.66
CA VAL A 375 -17.34 -20.52 -4.94
C VAL A 375 -18.49 -20.44 -5.95
N PRO A 376 -19.74 -20.81 -5.65
CA PRO A 376 -20.84 -20.70 -6.60
C PRO A 376 -21.09 -19.27 -7.12
N ALA A 377 -20.84 -18.26 -6.30
CA ALA A 377 -20.96 -16.87 -6.71
C ALA A 377 -19.76 -16.43 -7.56
N ASP A 378 -18.55 -16.86 -7.21
CA ASP A 378 -17.33 -16.50 -7.94
C ASP A 378 -17.29 -17.09 -9.36
N PHE A 379 -17.94 -18.21 -9.63
CA PHE A 379 -18.10 -18.70 -11.00
C PHE A 379 -18.77 -17.68 -11.93
N GLN A 380 -19.64 -16.82 -11.40
CA GLN A 380 -20.26 -15.73 -12.16
C GLN A 380 -19.38 -14.47 -12.18
N TYR A 381 -18.62 -14.22 -11.11
CA TYR A 381 -17.93 -12.93 -10.91
C TYR A 381 -16.46 -12.97 -11.32
N HIS A 382 -15.87 -14.17 -11.38
CA HIS A 382 -14.45 -14.36 -11.67
C HIS A 382 -14.06 -13.68 -12.99
N ASP A 383 -12.94 -12.96 -12.99
CA ASP A 383 -12.42 -12.20 -14.13
C ASP A 383 -13.43 -11.21 -14.78
N THR A 384 -14.42 -10.75 -14.02
CA THR A 384 -15.32 -9.66 -14.41
C THR A 384 -14.97 -8.34 -13.72
N TYR A 385 -15.65 -7.25 -14.10
CA TYR A 385 -15.55 -5.95 -13.42
C TYR A 385 -16.05 -5.97 -11.97
N PHE A 386 -16.76 -7.01 -11.52
CA PHE A 386 -17.09 -7.16 -10.10
C PHE A 386 -15.82 -7.33 -9.24
N VAL A 387 -14.85 -8.10 -9.72
CA VAL A 387 -13.54 -8.26 -9.07
C VAL A 387 -12.79 -6.91 -9.05
N VAL A 388 -12.86 -6.16 -10.17
CA VAL A 388 -12.23 -4.82 -10.26
C VAL A 388 -12.86 -3.85 -9.26
N ALA A 389 -14.18 -3.84 -9.14
CA ALA A 389 -14.90 -3.05 -8.14
C ALA A 389 -14.45 -3.40 -6.72
N HIS A 390 -14.43 -4.70 -6.40
CA HIS A 390 -14.03 -5.19 -5.08
C HIS A 390 -12.65 -4.70 -4.68
N PHE A 391 -11.61 -5.03 -5.47
CA PHE A 391 -10.25 -4.71 -5.04
C PHE A 391 -9.97 -3.21 -5.06
N HIS A 392 -10.63 -2.42 -5.91
CA HIS A 392 -10.49 -0.97 -5.84
C HIS A 392 -11.15 -0.38 -4.60
N TYR A 393 -12.26 -0.94 -4.11
CA TYR A 393 -12.86 -0.49 -2.85
C TYR A 393 -11.96 -0.76 -1.63
N VAL A 394 -11.22 -1.86 -1.62
CA VAL A 394 -10.28 -2.12 -0.52
C VAL A 394 -8.93 -1.43 -0.69
N LEU A 395 -8.53 -1.08 -1.93
CA LEU A 395 -7.25 -0.40 -2.20
C LEU A 395 -7.37 1.13 -2.22
N VAL A 396 -8.38 1.71 -2.91
CA VAL A 396 -8.47 3.18 -3.06
C VAL A 396 -9.09 3.82 -1.82
N PRO A 397 -10.36 3.62 -1.44
CA PRO A 397 -10.86 4.14 -0.17
C PRO A 397 -10.31 3.38 1.05
N GLY A 398 -9.71 2.21 0.85
CA GLY A 398 -8.93 1.50 1.85
C GLY A 398 -7.50 2.06 1.95
N ALA A 399 -6.52 1.43 1.30
CA ALA A 399 -5.11 1.75 1.47
C ALA A 399 -4.76 3.21 1.12
N LEU A 400 -5.21 3.73 -0.05
CA LEU A 400 -4.86 5.09 -0.48
C LEU A 400 -5.50 6.17 0.41
N PHE A 401 -6.77 6.04 0.82
CA PHE A 401 -7.36 6.99 1.78
C PHE A 401 -6.68 6.91 3.14
N GLY A 402 -6.24 5.72 3.57
CA GLY A 402 -5.41 5.57 4.77
C GLY A 402 -4.08 6.32 4.67
N ILE A 403 -3.39 6.25 3.52
CA ILE A 403 -2.16 7.01 3.25
C ILE A 403 -2.45 8.51 3.26
N ILE A 404 -3.47 8.97 2.54
CA ILE A 404 -3.84 10.38 2.46
C ILE A 404 -4.23 10.92 3.84
N ALA A 405 -5.01 10.16 4.61
CA ALA A 405 -5.36 10.50 5.98
C ALA A 405 -4.11 10.66 6.86
N GLY A 406 -3.15 9.73 6.74
CA GLY A 406 -1.87 9.80 7.43
C GLY A 406 -1.04 11.02 7.03
N VAL A 407 -1.01 11.37 5.73
CA VAL A 407 -0.34 12.59 5.25
C VAL A 407 -0.96 13.83 5.90
N TYR A 408 -2.29 13.99 5.87
CA TYR A 408 -2.95 15.12 6.52
C TYR A 408 -2.74 15.14 8.04
N TYR A 409 -2.72 13.96 8.67
CA TYR A 409 -2.54 13.83 10.12
C TYR A 409 -1.14 14.23 10.58
N TRP A 410 -0.08 13.82 9.85
CA TRP A 410 1.31 14.02 10.25
C TRP A 410 2.04 15.15 9.51
N ILE A 411 1.49 15.77 8.46
CA ILE A 411 2.15 16.87 7.75
C ILE A 411 2.50 18.06 8.68
N PRO A 412 1.69 18.42 9.69
CA PRO A 412 2.09 19.45 10.65
C PRO A 412 3.31 19.05 11.49
N LYS A 413 3.42 17.76 11.85
CA LYS A 413 4.59 17.22 12.57
C LYS A 413 5.84 17.31 11.69
N TRP A 414 5.74 16.92 10.41
CA TRP A 414 6.90 16.88 9.51
C TRP A 414 7.42 18.24 9.10
N THR A 415 6.53 19.21 8.92
CA THR A 415 6.85 20.51 8.33
C THR A 415 6.81 21.66 9.32
N GLY A 416 6.18 21.49 10.47
CA GLY A 416 5.85 22.56 11.40
C GLY A 416 4.76 23.52 10.90
N ASN A 417 4.06 23.16 9.80
CA ASN A 417 3.03 23.99 9.18
C ASN A 417 1.74 23.22 9.00
N MET A 418 0.62 23.88 9.24
CA MET A 418 -0.71 23.36 8.94
C MET A 418 -1.01 23.46 7.43
N TYR A 419 -1.74 22.50 6.92
CA TYR A 419 -2.37 22.60 5.60
C TYR A 419 -3.64 23.47 5.66
N ASP A 420 -4.18 23.81 4.49
CA ASP A 420 -5.44 24.56 4.38
C ASP A 420 -6.62 23.58 4.55
N GLU A 421 -7.31 23.68 5.68
CA GLU A 421 -8.41 22.78 6.05
C GLU A 421 -9.59 22.86 5.06
N THR A 422 -9.90 24.04 4.51
CA THR A 422 -10.97 24.21 3.54
C THR A 422 -10.66 23.46 2.25
N LEU A 423 -9.42 23.59 1.75
CA LEU A 423 -8.97 22.85 0.58
C LEU A 423 -8.88 21.34 0.87
N GLY A 424 -8.46 20.96 2.08
CA GLY A 424 -8.44 19.56 2.51
C GLY A 424 -9.84 18.92 2.48
N LYS A 425 -10.84 19.61 3.01
CA LYS A 425 -12.25 19.16 2.95
C LYS A 425 -12.79 19.11 1.52
N LEU A 426 -12.43 20.09 0.67
CA LEU A 426 -12.79 20.06 -0.75
C LEU A 426 -12.18 18.83 -1.43
N HIS A 427 -10.88 18.58 -1.21
CA HIS A 427 -10.20 17.39 -1.72
C HIS A 427 -10.87 16.10 -1.26
N PHE A 428 -11.26 16.02 0.03
CA PHE A 428 -11.96 14.87 0.57
C PHE A 428 -13.29 14.62 -0.15
N TRP A 429 -14.17 15.63 -0.26
CA TRP A 429 -15.50 15.44 -0.85
C TRP A 429 -15.43 15.10 -2.34
N LEU A 430 -14.54 15.75 -3.09
CA LEU A 430 -14.32 15.41 -4.49
C LEU A 430 -13.80 13.97 -4.64
N SER A 431 -12.85 13.54 -3.81
CA SER A 431 -12.33 12.18 -3.80
C SER A 431 -13.41 11.16 -3.42
N PHE A 432 -14.19 11.44 -2.37
CA PHE A 432 -15.24 10.54 -1.89
C PHE A 432 -16.32 10.27 -2.94
N PHE A 433 -16.86 11.34 -3.55
CA PHE A 433 -17.90 11.18 -4.56
C PHE A 433 -17.37 10.54 -5.85
N SER A 434 -16.21 10.95 -6.31
CA SER A 434 -15.65 10.43 -7.55
C SER A 434 -15.23 8.97 -7.46
N VAL A 435 -14.68 8.52 -6.33
CA VAL A 435 -14.34 7.10 -6.09
C VAL A 435 -15.61 6.24 -6.16
N ASN A 436 -16.69 6.67 -5.51
CA ASN A 436 -17.95 5.93 -5.55
C ASN A 436 -18.57 5.93 -6.96
N LEU A 437 -18.52 7.08 -7.67
CA LEU A 437 -18.98 7.17 -9.06
C LEU A 437 -18.17 6.27 -10.00
N THR A 438 -16.88 6.07 -9.72
CA THR A 438 -16.00 5.22 -10.51
C THR A 438 -16.24 3.73 -10.21
N PHE A 439 -16.13 3.32 -8.95
CA PHE A 439 -16.01 1.90 -8.64
C PHE A 439 -17.32 1.23 -8.23
N PHE A 440 -18.31 1.96 -7.73
CA PHE A 440 -19.58 1.34 -7.34
C PHE A 440 -20.36 0.78 -8.55
N PRO A 441 -20.49 1.52 -9.67
CA PRO A 441 -21.16 1.00 -10.88
C PRO A 441 -20.47 -0.22 -11.50
N MET A 442 -19.15 -0.41 -11.28
CA MET A 442 -18.42 -1.57 -11.79
C MET A 442 -18.93 -2.89 -11.21
N HIS A 443 -19.54 -2.89 -10.01
CA HIS A 443 -20.19 -4.08 -9.46
C HIS A 443 -21.33 -4.55 -10.38
N PHE A 444 -22.14 -3.64 -10.89
CA PHE A 444 -23.31 -3.98 -11.72
C PHE A 444 -22.90 -4.47 -13.11
N VAL A 445 -21.92 -3.82 -13.76
CA VAL A 445 -21.45 -4.32 -15.06
C VAL A 445 -20.73 -5.66 -14.94
N GLY A 446 -20.05 -5.89 -13.80
CA GLY A 446 -19.43 -7.18 -13.51
C GLY A 446 -20.46 -8.28 -13.25
N LEU A 447 -21.54 -8.00 -12.49
CA LEU A 447 -22.68 -8.89 -12.30
C LEU A 447 -23.34 -9.27 -13.62
N ALA A 448 -23.41 -8.34 -14.57
CA ALA A 448 -23.94 -8.56 -15.90
C ALA A 448 -22.95 -9.26 -16.86
N GLY A 449 -21.75 -9.63 -16.38
CA GLY A 449 -20.78 -10.43 -17.11
C GLY A 449 -19.76 -9.66 -17.94
N MET A 450 -19.58 -8.35 -17.74
CA MET A 450 -18.52 -7.60 -18.41
C MET A 450 -17.14 -8.10 -17.96
N PRO A 451 -16.30 -8.67 -18.87
CA PRO A 451 -14.98 -9.17 -18.51
C PRO A 451 -14.02 -8.03 -18.23
N ARG A 452 -13.03 -8.26 -17.37
CA ARG A 452 -11.93 -7.32 -17.08
C ARG A 452 -10.79 -7.47 -18.09
N ARG A 453 -9.92 -6.44 -18.20
CA ARG A 453 -8.69 -6.43 -19.01
C ARG A 453 -8.92 -6.44 -20.53
N TYR A 454 -10.11 -6.15 -21.00
CA TYR A 454 -10.40 -6.05 -22.43
C TYR A 454 -10.45 -4.57 -22.85
N PRO A 455 -9.91 -4.22 -24.02
CA PRO A 455 -9.92 -2.86 -24.54
C PRO A 455 -11.28 -2.42 -25.12
N ASP A 456 -12.20 -3.35 -25.28
CA ASP A 456 -13.54 -3.14 -25.82
C ASP A 456 -14.60 -3.92 -25.04
N TYR A 457 -15.86 -3.54 -25.17
CA TYR A 457 -16.99 -4.15 -24.46
C TYR A 457 -18.32 -4.04 -25.24
N ALA A 458 -19.29 -4.86 -24.88
CA ALA A 458 -20.61 -4.87 -25.52
C ALA A 458 -21.38 -3.58 -25.24
N LEU A 459 -22.12 -3.09 -26.27
CA LEU A 459 -22.86 -1.81 -26.24
C LEU A 459 -23.78 -1.65 -25.02
N GLN A 460 -24.32 -2.73 -24.48
CA GLN A 460 -25.17 -2.72 -23.28
C GLN A 460 -24.50 -2.14 -22.03
N PHE A 461 -23.17 -2.04 -21.99
CA PHE A 461 -22.38 -1.50 -20.88
C PHE A 461 -21.95 -0.05 -21.09
N ALA A 462 -22.33 0.60 -22.21
CA ALA A 462 -21.81 1.91 -22.61
C ALA A 462 -22.09 3.00 -21.56
N ASP A 463 -23.34 3.15 -21.11
CA ASP A 463 -23.72 4.21 -20.17
C ASP A 463 -23.00 4.06 -18.82
N PHE A 464 -22.84 2.82 -18.32
CA PHE A 464 -22.08 2.56 -17.11
C PHE A 464 -20.60 2.90 -17.27
N ASN A 465 -19.99 2.54 -18.40
CA ASN A 465 -18.57 2.83 -18.65
C ASN A 465 -18.32 4.33 -18.84
N ALA A 466 -19.21 5.07 -19.49
CA ALA A 466 -19.15 6.52 -19.58
C ALA A 466 -19.19 7.16 -18.17
N MET A 467 -20.14 6.76 -17.32
CA MET A 467 -20.26 7.23 -15.94
C MET A 467 -19.01 6.92 -15.11
N VAL A 468 -18.52 5.69 -15.19
CA VAL A 468 -17.28 5.23 -14.52
C VAL A 468 -16.08 6.08 -14.96
N SER A 469 -15.95 6.39 -16.26
CA SER A 469 -14.84 7.17 -16.79
C SER A 469 -14.89 8.62 -16.32
N VAL A 470 -16.08 9.24 -16.29
CA VAL A 470 -16.26 10.59 -15.71
C VAL A 470 -15.80 10.61 -14.25
N GLY A 471 -16.24 9.63 -13.45
CA GLY A 471 -15.79 9.50 -12.06
C GLY A 471 -14.27 9.39 -11.94
N ALA A 472 -13.64 8.55 -12.76
CA ALA A 472 -12.19 8.34 -12.77
C ALA A 472 -11.42 9.62 -13.15
N PHE A 473 -11.88 10.38 -14.14
CA PHE A 473 -11.25 11.65 -14.50
C PHE A 473 -11.37 12.68 -13.37
N ILE A 474 -12.54 12.80 -12.73
CA ILE A 474 -12.70 13.68 -11.57
C ILE A 474 -11.74 13.27 -10.46
N PHE A 475 -11.65 11.97 -10.14
CA PHE A 475 -10.75 11.46 -9.11
C PHE A 475 -9.27 11.77 -9.45
N GLY A 476 -8.84 11.52 -10.69
CA GLY A 476 -7.47 11.79 -11.15
C GLY A 476 -7.10 13.27 -11.03
N PHE A 477 -7.96 14.17 -11.49
CA PHE A 477 -7.75 15.62 -11.36
C PHE A 477 -7.76 16.10 -9.90
N THR A 478 -8.55 15.45 -9.05
CA THR A 478 -8.60 15.76 -7.61
C THR A 478 -7.24 15.50 -6.93
N GLN A 479 -6.43 14.56 -7.44
CA GLN A 479 -5.10 14.31 -6.86
C GLN A 479 -4.10 15.44 -7.18
N LEU A 480 -4.33 16.24 -8.22
CA LEU A 480 -3.57 17.48 -8.45
C LEU A 480 -3.85 18.54 -7.37
N LEU A 481 -5.08 18.55 -6.83
CA LEU A 481 -5.41 19.40 -5.67
C LEU A 481 -4.63 18.95 -4.43
N LEU A 482 -4.47 17.63 -4.19
CA LEU A 482 -3.63 17.12 -3.12
C LEU A 482 -2.18 17.61 -3.26
N LEU A 483 -1.61 17.52 -4.46
CA LEU A 483 -0.26 18.03 -4.75
C LEU A 483 -0.14 19.51 -4.39
N PHE A 484 -1.12 20.31 -4.82
CA PHE A 484 -1.16 21.74 -4.51
C PHE A 484 -1.23 22.00 -2.99
N ILE A 485 -2.09 21.28 -2.26
CA ILE A 485 -2.26 21.41 -0.81
C ILE A 485 -0.95 21.08 -0.08
N VAL A 486 -0.30 19.98 -0.44
CA VAL A 486 0.97 19.55 0.17
C VAL A 486 2.07 20.59 -0.08
N ILE A 487 2.25 21.05 -1.32
CA ILE A 487 3.25 22.08 -1.65
C ILE A 487 2.95 23.40 -0.91
N LYS A 488 1.68 23.82 -0.86
CA LYS A 488 1.25 25.02 -0.13
C LYS A 488 1.55 24.90 1.35
N ALA A 489 1.28 23.75 1.99
CA ALA A 489 1.57 23.49 3.39
C ALA A 489 3.09 23.59 3.67
N ILE A 490 3.92 22.95 2.83
CA ILE A 490 5.37 22.95 3.00
C ILE A 490 5.95 24.37 2.87
N ARG A 491 5.50 25.16 1.87
CA ARG A 491 6.09 26.45 1.55
C ARG A 491 5.52 27.63 2.34
N ASN A 492 4.20 27.66 2.50
CA ASN A 492 3.44 28.82 2.95
C ASN A 492 2.33 28.44 3.95
N GLY A 493 2.42 27.26 4.59
CA GLY A 493 1.43 26.83 5.58
C GLY A 493 1.47 27.75 6.82
N LYS A 494 0.32 27.89 7.49
CA LYS A 494 0.25 28.53 8.79
C LYS A 494 1.06 27.67 9.79
N LYS A 495 1.88 28.31 10.63
CA LYS A 495 2.62 27.60 11.67
C LYS A 495 1.69 26.73 12.51
N ALA A 496 2.07 25.47 12.69
CA ALA A 496 1.38 24.59 13.62
C ALA A 496 1.59 25.09 15.06
N SER A 497 0.60 24.88 15.92
CA SER A 497 0.76 25.09 17.35
C SER A 497 1.64 23.99 17.96
N ASP A 498 2.14 24.20 19.16
CA ASP A 498 2.88 23.17 19.90
C ASP A 498 1.98 21.96 20.20
N GLU A 499 0.69 22.19 20.37
CA GLU A 499 -0.37 21.18 20.43
C GLU A 499 -1.10 21.16 19.07
N VAL A 500 -0.61 20.37 18.14
CA VAL A 500 -1.13 20.33 16.77
C VAL A 500 -2.60 19.92 16.73
N TRP A 501 -2.95 18.87 17.46
CA TRP A 501 -4.33 18.41 17.67
C TRP A 501 -4.64 18.52 19.16
N GLU A 502 -5.78 19.08 19.54
CA GLU A 502 -6.19 19.21 20.93
C GLU A 502 -6.08 17.86 21.68
N ASP A 503 -5.50 17.86 22.88
CA ASP A 503 -5.34 16.70 23.77
C ASP A 503 -4.40 15.58 23.28
N ASN A 504 -3.48 15.84 22.35
CA ASN A 504 -2.62 14.81 21.75
C ASN A 504 -1.45 14.34 22.60
N LYS A 505 -1.06 15.04 23.64
CA LYS A 505 0.18 14.73 24.39
C LYS A 505 0.18 13.34 25.03
N ASP A 506 -1.00 12.78 25.26
CA ASP A 506 -1.17 11.46 25.87
C ASP A 506 -1.26 10.31 24.86
N TRP A 507 -1.31 10.61 23.53
CA TRP A 507 -1.63 9.63 22.50
C TRP A 507 -0.44 9.05 21.73
N GLY A 508 0.77 9.57 21.93
CA GLY A 508 1.97 9.02 21.29
C GLY A 508 3.22 9.85 21.53
N LEU A 509 4.37 9.19 21.60
CA LEU A 509 5.66 9.83 21.84
C LEU A 509 6.04 10.82 20.73
N GLU A 510 5.58 10.63 19.50
CA GLU A 510 5.82 11.54 18.39
C GLU A 510 5.27 12.95 18.64
N TRP A 511 4.19 13.06 19.41
CA TRP A 511 3.58 14.34 19.74
C TRP A 511 4.26 15.08 20.89
N THR A 512 5.14 14.41 21.64
CA THR A 512 5.97 15.04 22.66
C THR A 512 7.16 15.81 22.09
N LEU A 513 7.50 15.57 20.82
CA LEU A 513 8.57 16.25 20.09
C LEU A 513 8.08 17.57 19.49
N GLU A 514 9.00 18.49 19.24
CA GLU A 514 8.77 19.73 18.47
C GLU A 514 8.27 19.42 17.04
N SER A 515 7.65 20.41 16.40
CA SER A 515 7.21 20.33 15.01
C SER A 515 7.85 21.44 14.17
N PRO A 516 8.78 21.13 13.25
CA PRO A 516 9.31 19.81 12.90
C PRO A 516 10.23 19.23 13.99
N PRO A 517 10.36 17.87 14.05
CA PRO A 517 11.20 17.24 15.07
C PRO A 517 12.69 17.49 14.81
N PRO A 518 13.55 17.45 15.86
CA PRO A 518 14.99 17.59 15.73
C PRO A 518 15.60 16.58 14.76
N TYR A 519 16.83 16.83 14.27
CA TYR A 519 17.50 15.94 13.31
C TYR A 519 17.67 14.51 13.86
N HIS A 520 18.08 14.37 15.13
CA HIS A 520 17.95 13.13 15.91
C HIS A 520 16.71 13.26 16.77
N SER A 521 15.70 12.41 16.56
CA SER A 521 14.37 12.55 17.17
C SER A 521 14.44 12.62 18.69
N PHE A 522 15.25 11.77 19.32
CA PHE A 522 15.48 11.76 20.75
C PHE A 522 16.98 11.78 21.06
N THR A 523 17.46 12.80 21.74
CA THR A 523 18.83 12.86 22.26
C THR A 523 18.99 12.03 23.53
N VAL A 524 17.92 11.95 24.33
CA VAL A 524 17.78 11.07 25.50
C VAL A 524 16.54 10.25 25.28
N GLN A 525 16.68 8.94 25.40
CA GLN A 525 15.55 8.02 25.18
C GLN A 525 14.48 8.25 26.26
N PRO A 526 13.20 8.48 25.88
CA PRO A 526 12.12 8.67 26.83
C PRO A 526 11.84 7.39 27.60
N GLU A 527 11.32 7.49 28.82
CA GLU A 527 10.86 6.34 29.62
C GLU A 527 9.33 6.30 29.60
N VAL A 528 8.79 5.14 29.24
CA VAL A 528 7.34 4.90 29.22
C VAL A 528 6.92 4.20 30.52
N LYS A 529 6.09 4.88 31.30
CA LYS A 529 5.59 4.40 32.60
C LYS A 529 4.45 3.39 32.46
#